data_9caf4917c5b9f29644555c30e471571e
#
_entry.id   9caf4917c5b9f29644555c30e471571e
#
_cell.length_a   1.000
_cell.length_b   1.000
_cell.length_c   1.000
_cell.angle_alpha   90.00
_cell.angle_beta   90.00
_cell.angle_gamma   90.00
#
_symmetry.space_group_name_H-M   'P 1'
#
loop_
_entity.id
_entity.type
_entity.pdbx_description
1 polymer ?
#
loop_
_entity_poly.entity_id
_entity_poly.type
_entity_poly.pdbx_seq_one_letter_code
_entity_poly.pdbx_strand_id
1 'polypeptide(L)'
;MEYSLGPFVPVADRVHVAVAEPEGVNVGLVVGSTGALLVDTGSSPEQGRAIRAAAEAVAGGVPLTHVVVTHAHYDHVGGLAAFGDLVTLGHEHLARACAEGTPAPSQTFAMASAVNLGDCHVELAHFGRGHTDHDVVAVVPGRKVAFLGDLLETSAEPSAGTDSWPGEWGASLDWVAGMLPRDCVIIPGHGPALNMDGAGTQRGEMQWLHERAQALYHAGRGAADAWAPDWPWPQEPAEQFVAQAITRMREAGRPRQRPTLPLINR
;
A
#
# COMPACT_ATOMS: atom_id res chain seq x y z
N MET A 1 -20.64 -5.79 11.85
CA MET A 1 -19.94 -6.44 10.74
C MET A 1 -19.36 -7.75 11.27
N GLU A 2 -19.49 -8.85 10.55
CA GLU A 2 -18.88 -10.12 10.94
C GLU A 2 -17.49 -10.19 10.27
N TYR A 3 -16.44 -10.22 11.08
CA TYR A 3 -15.08 -10.37 10.58
C TYR A 3 -14.77 -11.84 10.34
N SER A 4 -14.17 -12.16 9.20
CA SER A 4 -13.68 -13.51 8.91
C SER A 4 -12.28 -13.46 8.29
N LEU A 5 -11.62 -14.61 8.24
CA LEU A 5 -10.31 -14.78 7.65
C LEU A 5 -10.32 -16.02 6.78
N GLY A 6 -9.91 -15.87 5.53
CA GLY A 6 -9.64 -16.97 4.63
C GLY A 6 -8.41 -17.79 5.09
N PRO A 7 -8.21 -18.98 4.53
CA PRO A 7 -7.00 -19.77 4.84
C PRO A 7 -5.75 -19.07 4.29
N PHE A 8 -4.62 -19.21 4.99
CA PHE A 8 -3.32 -18.83 4.45
C PHE A 8 -2.94 -19.76 3.28
N VAL A 9 -2.85 -19.19 2.10
CA VAL A 9 -2.50 -19.90 0.86
C VAL A 9 -1.04 -19.58 0.50
N PRO A 10 -0.20 -20.57 0.15
CA PRO A 10 1.18 -20.34 -0.24
C PRO A 10 1.27 -19.60 -1.57
N VAL A 11 2.08 -18.52 -1.62
CA VAL A 11 2.39 -17.74 -2.84
C VAL A 11 3.84 -17.94 -3.27
N ALA A 12 4.70 -18.38 -2.34
CA ALA A 12 6.08 -18.81 -2.58
C ALA A 12 6.52 -19.75 -1.45
N ASP A 13 7.77 -20.22 -1.49
CA ASP A 13 8.32 -21.05 -0.42
C ASP A 13 8.20 -20.34 0.93
N ARG A 14 7.41 -20.92 1.86
CA ARG A 14 7.16 -20.41 3.22
C ARG A 14 6.70 -18.94 3.27
N VAL A 15 6.06 -18.44 2.18
CA VAL A 15 5.34 -17.17 2.13
C VAL A 15 3.90 -17.45 1.80
N HIS A 16 2.99 -16.94 2.62
CA HIS A 16 1.56 -17.19 2.50
C HIS A 16 0.77 -15.89 2.55
N VAL A 17 -0.42 -15.91 1.99
CA VAL A 17 -1.40 -14.81 2.04
C VAL A 17 -2.74 -15.36 2.48
N ALA A 18 -3.41 -14.66 3.37
CA ALA A 18 -4.81 -14.86 3.73
C ALA A 18 -5.59 -13.57 3.45
N VAL A 19 -6.87 -13.71 3.10
CA VAL A 19 -7.76 -12.56 2.89
C VAL A 19 -8.59 -12.33 4.14
N ALA A 20 -8.53 -11.11 4.67
CA ALA A 20 -9.29 -10.67 5.84
C ALA A 20 -10.55 -9.90 5.40
N GLU A 21 -11.71 -10.50 5.65
CA GLU A 21 -13.02 -9.96 5.27
C GLU A 21 -13.65 -9.13 6.41
N PRO A 22 -14.52 -8.15 6.15
CA PRO A 22 -15.19 -7.87 4.86
C PRO A 22 -14.41 -6.96 3.91
N GLU A 23 -13.27 -6.39 4.32
CA GLU A 23 -12.56 -5.40 3.49
C GLU A 23 -11.69 -6.05 2.40
N GLY A 24 -11.47 -7.37 2.46
CA GLY A 24 -10.69 -8.09 1.46
C GLY A 24 -9.19 -7.84 1.54
N VAL A 25 -8.67 -7.49 2.74
CA VAL A 25 -7.24 -7.16 2.95
C VAL A 25 -6.37 -8.41 2.82
N ASN A 26 -5.30 -8.31 2.08
CA ASN A 26 -4.26 -9.33 1.98
C ASN A 26 -3.32 -9.27 3.20
N VAL A 27 -3.46 -10.23 4.08
CA VAL A 27 -2.55 -10.41 5.22
C VAL A 27 -1.44 -11.37 4.83
N GLY A 28 -0.18 -10.91 4.91
CA GLY A 28 0.99 -11.70 4.56
C GLY A 28 1.57 -12.45 5.75
N LEU A 29 2.10 -13.66 5.52
CA LEU A 29 2.88 -14.42 6.50
C LEU A 29 4.17 -14.91 5.86
N VAL A 30 5.31 -14.50 6.43
CA VAL A 30 6.65 -14.96 6.04
C VAL A 30 7.23 -15.80 7.17
N VAL A 31 7.52 -17.08 6.89
CA VAL A 31 8.03 -18.02 7.91
C VAL A 31 9.51 -18.30 7.64
N GLY A 32 10.39 -17.88 8.53
CA GLY A 32 11.82 -18.21 8.53
C GLY A 32 12.15 -19.46 9.36
N SER A 33 13.44 -19.72 9.59
CA SER A 33 13.87 -20.87 10.40
C SER A 33 13.86 -20.58 11.91
N THR A 34 13.91 -19.32 12.31
CA THR A 34 13.97 -18.91 13.75
C THR A 34 12.83 -17.99 14.16
N GLY A 35 12.04 -17.47 13.22
CA GLY A 35 10.93 -16.58 13.47
C GLY A 35 10.03 -16.44 12.26
N ALA A 36 8.84 -15.89 12.48
CA ALA A 36 7.88 -15.52 11.44
C ALA A 36 7.47 -14.05 11.57
N LEU A 37 7.07 -13.46 10.46
CA LEU A 37 6.60 -12.09 10.34
C LEU A 37 5.25 -12.06 9.66
N LEU A 38 4.31 -11.30 10.23
CA LEU A 38 3.05 -10.91 9.58
C LEU A 38 3.18 -9.55 8.90
N VAL A 39 2.50 -9.39 7.77
CA VAL A 39 2.26 -8.12 7.09
C VAL A 39 0.79 -7.80 7.21
N ASP A 40 0.47 -6.69 7.86
CA ASP A 40 -0.85 -6.20 8.21
C ASP A 40 -1.63 -7.06 9.21
N THR A 41 -2.69 -6.47 9.80
CA THR A 41 -3.31 -7.00 11.02
C THR A 41 -4.84 -7.10 10.95
N GLY A 42 -5.46 -6.65 9.85
CA GLY A 42 -6.91 -6.60 9.70
C GLY A 42 -7.56 -5.42 10.43
N SER A 43 -8.87 -5.39 10.45
CA SER A 43 -9.71 -4.23 10.73
C SER A 43 -10.06 -4.04 12.22
N SER A 44 -9.76 -5.00 13.07
CA SER A 44 -10.12 -4.94 14.50
C SER A 44 -9.20 -5.81 15.37
N PRO A 45 -9.11 -5.53 16.68
CA PRO A 45 -8.37 -6.39 17.62
C PRO A 45 -8.89 -7.84 17.65
N GLU A 46 -10.17 -8.06 17.38
CA GLU A 46 -10.76 -9.39 17.30
C GLU A 46 -10.24 -10.14 16.06
N GLN A 47 -10.28 -9.50 14.90
CA GLN A 47 -9.73 -10.05 13.66
C GLN A 47 -8.23 -10.27 13.78
N GLY A 48 -7.49 -9.34 14.40
CA GLY A 48 -6.06 -9.50 14.68
C GLY A 48 -5.74 -10.76 15.50
N ARG A 49 -6.57 -11.08 16.52
CA ARG A 49 -6.41 -12.34 17.28
C ARG A 49 -6.66 -13.58 16.41
N ALA A 50 -7.64 -13.54 15.51
CA ALA A 50 -7.92 -14.64 14.59
C ALA A 50 -6.78 -14.81 13.57
N ILE A 51 -6.26 -13.71 13.02
CA ILE A 51 -5.09 -13.70 12.12
C ILE A 51 -3.88 -14.29 12.83
N ARG A 52 -3.59 -13.87 14.06
CA ARG A 52 -2.48 -14.39 14.86
C ARG A 52 -2.57 -15.90 15.05
N ALA A 53 -3.72 -16.40 15.49
CA ALA A 53 -3.92 -17.83 15.73
C ALA A 53 -3.74 -18.67 14.45
N ALA A 54 -4.27 -18.17 13.31
CA ALA A 54 -4.12 -18.83 12.02
C ALA A 54 -2.66 -18.81 11.54
N ALA A 55 -1.96 -17.69 11.70
CA ALA A 55 -0.55 -17.56 11.33
C ALA A 55 0.37 -18.49 12.15
N GLU A 56 0.17 -18.56 13.47
CA GLU A 56 0.91 -19.46 14.36
C GLU A 56 0.68 -20.94 13.97
N ALA A 57 -0.55 -21.31 13.58
CA ALA A 57 -0.85 -22.67 13.12
C ALA A 57 -0.10 -23.00 11.82
N VAL A 58 -0.04 -22.08 10.86
CA VAL A 58 0.65 -22.26 9.58
C VAL A 58 2.17 -22.24 9.75
N ALA A 59 2.69 -21.45 10.69
CA ALA A 59 4.12 -21.38 11.00
C ALA A 59 4.69 -22.70 11.55
N GLY A 60 3.85 -23.65 11.97
CA GLY A 60 4.25 -25.02 12.26
C GLY A 60 5.26 -25.16 13.39
N GLY A 61 5.13 -24.33 14.45
CA GLY A 61 6.03 -24.32 15.61
C GLY A 61 7.16 -23.29 15.53
N VAL A 62 7.33 -22.61 14.40
CA VAL A 62 8.20 -21.42 14.33
C VAL A 62 7.48 -20.27 15.02
N PRO A 63 8.09 -19.56 16.00
CA PRO A 63 7.42 -18.50 16.73
C PRO A 63 7.11 -17.30 15.82
N LEU A 64 5.91 -16.75 15.93
CA LEU A 64 5.59 -15.43 15.39
C LEU A 64 6.32 -14.38 16.23
N THR A 65 7.20 -13.60 15.62
CA THR A 65 8.10 -12.67 16.34
C THR A 65 7.89 -11.21 15.94
N HIS A 66 7.43 -10.98 14.73
CA HIS A 66 7.32 -9.64 14.17
C HIS A 66 5.99 -9.43 13.45
N VAL A 67 5.54 -8.20 13.46
CA VAL A 67 4.43 -7.70 12.63
C VAL A 67 4.90 -6.40 11.98
N VAL A 68 4.67 -6.23 10.69
CA VAL A 68 4.81 -4.94 10.01
C VAL A 68 3.45 -4.48 9.54
N VAL A 69 3.17 -3.19 9.72
CA VAL A 69 1.95 -2.53 9.20
C VAL A 69 2.36 -1.69 8.01
N THR A 70 1.67 -1.89 6.88
CA THR A 70 1.96 -1.17 5.64
C THR A 70 1.60 0.30 5.75
N HIS A 71 0.41 0.61 6.28
CA HIS A 71 -0.07 1.98 6.49
C HIS A 71 -1.17 2.05 7.56
N ALA A 72 -1.69 3.24 7.86
CA ALA A 72 -2.55 3.51 9.01
C ALA A 72 -4.06 3.33 8.76
N HIS A 73 -4.50 2.89 7.58
CA HIS A 73 -5.92 2.63 7.36
C HIS A 73 -6.40 1.48 8.25
N TYR A 74 -7.65 1.60 8.72
CA TYR A 74 -8.16 0.78 9.82
C TYR A 74 -8.15 -0.72 9.51
N ASP A 75 -8.30 -1.08 8.26
CA ASP A 75 -8.35 -2.45 7.77
C ASP A 75 -6.97 -3.13 7.69
N HIS A 76 -5.89 -2.36 7.75
CA HIS A 76 -4.50 -2.82 7.84
C HIS A 76 -3.96 -2.78 9.27
N VAL A 77 -4.26 -1.71 10.03
CA VAL A 77 -3.69 -1.49 11.37
C VAL A 77 -4.62 -1.86 12.51
N GLY A 78 -5.92 -2.04 12.25
CA GLY A 78 -6.95 -2.16 13.28
C GLY A 78 -6.77 -3.33 14.24
N GLY A 79 -6.11 -4.40 13.79
CA GLY A 79 -5.79 -5.57 14.62
C GLY A 79 -4.51 -5.46 15.44
N LEU A 80 -3.71 -4.38 15.30
CA LEU A 80 -2.37 -4.27 15.88
C LEU A 80 -2.33 -4.49 17.41
N ALA A 81 -3.39 -4.15 18.12
CA ALA A 81 -3.50 -4.37 19.55
C ALA A 81 -3.40 -5.86 19.97
N ALA A 82 -3.64 -6.81 19.06
CA ALA A 82 -3.50 -8.25 19.33
C ALA A 82 -2.04 -8.74 19.35
N PHE A 83 -1.08 -7.88 19.04
CA PHE A 83 0.33 -8.21 18.82
C PHE A 83 1.29 -7.44 19.75
N GLY A 84 0.78 -6.86 20.85
CA GLY A 84 1.55 -6.00 21.74
C GLY A 84 2.71 -6.67 22.48
N ASP A 85 2.79 -7.99 22.46
CA ASP A 85 3.89 -8.81 22.99
C ASP A 85 4.97 -9.13 21.95
N LEU A 86 4.74 -8.76 20.68
CA LEU A 86 5.67 -8.95 19.57
C LEU A 86 6.38 -7.64 19.20
N VAL A 87 7.42 -7.75 18.38
CA VAL A 87 8.01 -6.57 17.73
C VAL A 87 7.08 -6.12 16.60
N THR A 88 6.49 -4.94 16.75
CA THR A 88 5.63 -4.34 15.73
C THR A 88 6.37 -3.20 15.05
N LEU A 89 6.37 -3.18 13.71
CA LEU A 89 7.10 -2.22 12.89
C LEU A 89 6.12 -1.43 12.00
N GLY A 90 6.51 -0.18 11.71
CA GLY A 90 5.80 0.69 10.78
C GLY A 90 6.63 1.93 10.50
N HIS A 91 6.16 2.74 9.54
CA HIS A 91 6.78 4.04 9.28
C HIS A 91 6.63 4.98 10.49
N GLU A 92 7.57 5.90 10.70
CA GLU A 92 7.56 6.84 11.84
C GLU A 92 6.31 7.75 11.88
N HIS A 93 5.65 7.98 10.74
CA HIS A 93 4.42 8.74 10.65
C HIS A 93 3.15 7.94 10.98
N LEU A 94 3.23 6.61 11.03
CA LEU A 94 2.07 5.75 11.21
C LEU A 94 1.29 6.08 12.48
N ALA A 95 1.96 6.25 13.61
CA ALA A 95 1.32 6.51 14.89
C ALA A 95 0.46 7.80 14.91
N ARG A 96 0.86 8.82 14.15
CA ARG A 96 0.10 10.09 14.08
C ARG A 96 -1.11 10.00 13.13
N ALA A 97 -1.09 9.04 12.20
CA ALA A 97 -2.12 8.84 11.20
C ALA A 97 -3.23 7.90 11.70
N CYS A 98 -2.93 7.04 12.68
CA CYS A 98 -3.89 6.11 13.25
C CYS A 98 -5.05 6.81 13.97
N ALA A 99 -6.21 6.16 13.95
CA ALA A 99 -7.35 6.56 14.76
C ALA A 99 -7.00 6.51 16.27
N GLU A 100 -7.69 7.35 17.06
CA GLU A 100 -7.53 7.37 18.51
C GLU A 100 -7.78 5.97 19.12
N GLY A 101 -6.87 5.53 19.98
CA GLY A 101 -6.93 4.21 20.62
C GLY A 101 -6.20 3.10 19.88
N THR A 102 -5.74 3.31 18.65
CA THR A 102 -4.87 2.38 17.96
C THR A 102 -3.45 2.46 18.56
N PRO A 103 -2.83 1.33 18.96
CA PRO A 103 -1.47 1.37 19.52
C PRO A 103 -0.45 1.77 18.45
N ALA A 104 0.57 2.51 18.86
CA ALA A 104 1.72 2.76 18.00
C ALA A 104 2.57 1.48 17.84
N PRO A 105 3.25 1.29 16.69
CA PRO A 105 4.26 0.26 16.56
C PRO A 105 5.36 0.41 17.61
N SER A 106 5.89 -0.72 18.10
CA SER A 106 6.98 -0.70 19.11
C SER A 106 8.31 -0.21 18.53
N GLN A 107 8.49 -0.32 17.22
CA GLN A 107 9.63 0.17 16.47
C GLN A 107 9.17 0.89 15.20
N THR A 108 9.80 2.02 14.90
CA THR A 108 9.52 2.80 13.69
C THR A 108 10.78 3.10 12.91
N PHE A 109 10.63 3.36 11.63
CA PHE A 109 11.71 3.80 10.74
C PHE A 109 11.21 4.85 9.75
N ALA A 110 12.13 5.68 9.23
CA ALA A 110 11.80 6.71 8.25
C ALA A 110 11.97 6.25 6.80
N MET A 111 13.00 5.45 6.50
CA MET A 111 13.33 5.06 5.13
C MET A 111 13.36 3.54 4.95
N ALA A 112 14.12 2.84 5.78
CA ALA A 112 14.29 1.41 5.64
C ALA A 112 14.59 0.73 6.97
N SER A 113 14.21 -0.55 7.05
CA SER A 113 14.52 -1.47 8.15
C SER A 113 14.63 -2.88 7.57
N ALA A 114 15.07 -3.84 8.37
CA ALA A 114 15.09 -5.24 7.98
C ALA A 114 14.82 -6.16 9.18
N VAL A 115 14.14 -7.27 8.93
CA VAL A 115 13.86 -8.31 9.90
C VAL A 115 14.56 -9.60 9.48
N ASN A 116 15.40 -10.15 10.37
CA ASN A 116 16.06 -11.43 10.15
C ASN A 116 15.22 -12.54 10.78
N LEU A 117 14.80 -13.51 9.97
CA LEU A 117 14.00 -14.67 10.38
C LEU A 117 14.81 -15.98 10.37
N GLY A 118 16.14 -15.88 10.31
CA GLY A 118 17.09 -17.00 10.28
C GLY A 118 17.57 -17.30 8.86
N ASP A 119 16.86 -18.15 8.14
CA ASP A 119 17.19 -18.53 6.75
C ASP A 119 16.69 -17.53 5.69
N CYS A 120 15.92 -16.53 6.09
CA CYS A 120 15.53 -15.43 5.24
C CYS A 120 15.48 -14.11 6.01
N HIS A 121 15.51 -13.00 5.27
CA HIS A 121 15.26 -11.68 5.81
C HIS A 121 14.12 -11.01 5.02
N VAL A 122 13.46 -10.09 5.68
CA VAL A 122 12.43 -9.22 5.07
C VAL A 122 12.97 -7.79 5.10
N GLU A 123 13.07 -7.17 3.95
CA GLU A 123 13.45 -5.77 3.80
C GLU A 123 12.18 -4.91 3.84
N LEU A 124 12.19 -3.88 4.68
CA LEU A 124 11.10 -2.94 4.84
C LEU A 124 11.56 -1.58 4.32
N ALA A 125 10.78 -0.97 3.45
CA ALA A 125 11.16 0.33 2.90
C ALA A 125 9.96 1.26 2.69
N HIS A 126 10.19 2.54 2.89
CA HIS A 126 9.31 3.64 2.48
C HIS A 126 9.97 4.36 1.31
N PHE A 127 9.30 4.37 0.16
CA PHE A 127 9.83 4.92 -1.09
C PHE A 127 9.32 6.33 -1.40
N GLY A 128 8.62 6.94 -0.47
CA GLY A 128 8.00 8.23 -0.65
C GLY A 128 6.48 8.15 -0.52
N ARG A 129 5.84 9.28 -0.71
CA ARG A 129 4.39 9.41 -0.55
C ARG A 129 3.66 8.79 -1.74
N GLY A 130 2.55 8.13 -1.47
CA GLY A 130 1.73 7.47 -2.48
C GLY A 130 0.28 7.39 -2.04
N HIS A 131 -0.16 6.19 -1.65
CA HIS A 131 -1.48 5.98 -1.06
C HIS A 131 -1.64 6.77 0.23
N THR A 132 -0.57 6.81 1.04
CA THR A 132 -0.42 7.69 2.20
C THR A 132 0.94 8.41 2.19
N ASP A 133 1.31 9.11 3.28
CA ASP A 133 2.67 9.64 3.49
C ASP A 133 3.56 8.73 4.33
N HIS A 134 3.14 7.47 4.52
CA HIS A 134 3.81 6.51 5.41
C HIS A 134 3.70 5.05 4.92
N ASP A 135 3.49 4.84 3.62
CA ASP A 135 3.39 3.50 3.02
C ASP A 135 4.69 2.72 3.19
N VAL A 136 4.60 1.50 3.69
CA VAL A 136 5.71 0.56 3.84
C VAL A 136 5.56 -0.60 2.88
N VAL A 137 6.61 -0.88 2.12
CA VAL A 137 6.74 -2.07 1.29
C VAL A 137 7.57 -3.10 2.05
N ALA A 138 7.11 -4.36 2.08
CA ALA A 138 7.85 -5.47 2.67
C ALA A 138 8.30 -6.43 1.56
N VAL A 139 9.60 -6.55 1.36
CA VAL A 139 10.21 -7.38 0.32
C VAL A 139 10.88 -8.60 0.95
N VAL A 140 10.68 -9.77 0.36
CA VAL A 140 11.36 -11.03 0.70
C VAL A 140 12.26 -11.42 -0.49
N PRO A 141 13.49 -10.86 -0.59
CA PRO A 141 14.29 -10.95 -1.82
C PRO A 141 14.61 -12.38 -2.22
N GLY A 142 14.99 -13.22 -1.25
CA GLY A 142 15.34 -14.62 -1.47
C GLY A 142 14.18 -15.49 -1.97
N ARG A 143 12.92 -15.03 -1.82
CA ARG A 143 11.69 -15.73 -2.22
C ARG A 143 10.94 -15.01 -3.33
N LYS A 144 11.44 -13.86 -3.77
CA LYS A 144 10.89 -13.03 -4.85
C LYS A 144 9.43 -12.67 -4.63
N VAL A 145 9.08 -12.25 -3.43
CA VAL A 145 7.76 -11.76 -3.05
C VAL A 145 7.89 -10.36 -2.46
N ALA A 146 6.95 -9.49 -2.80
CA ALA A 146 6.84 -8.16 -2.22
C ALA A 146 5.38 -7.87 -1.85
N PHE A 147 5.16 -7.34 -0.64
CA PHE A 147 3.87 -6.83 -0.17
C PHE A 147 3.91 -5.31 -0.28
N LEU A 148 2.98 -4.74 -1.02
CA LEU A 148 2.98 -3.31 -1.32
C LEU A 148 1.88 -2.52 -0.59
N GLY A 149 1.01 -3.20 0.16
CA GLY A 149 -0.19 -2.55 0.70
C GLY A 149 -0.97 -1.86 -0.42
N ASP A 150 -1.64 -0.78 -0.11
CA ASP A 150 -2.51 -0.06 -1.03
C ASP A 150 -1.77 0.89 -1.99
N LEU A 151 -0.44 0.80 -2.03
CA LEU A 151 0.29 1.34 -3.19
C LEU A 151 -0.16 0.68 -4.50
N LEU A 152 -0.67 -0.56 -4.43
CA LEU A 152 -1.32 -1.27 -5.52
C LEU A 152 -2.59 -1.96 -5.04
N GLU A 153 -3.61 -1.97 -5.86
CA GLU A 153 -4.88 -2.67 -5.67
C GLU A 153 -5.27 -3.43 -6.93
N THR A 154 -5.93 -4.59 -6.76
CA THR A 154 -6.42 -5.40 -7.87
C THR A 154 -7.85 -5.88 -7.69
N SER A 155 -8.49 -5.57 -6.56
CA SER A 155 -9.91 -5.78 -6.33
C SER A 155 -10.77 -4.67 -6.92
N ALA A 156 -10.20 -3.46 -7.02
CA ALA A 156 -10.79 -2.25 -7.58
C ALA A 156 -9.65 -1.34 -8.09
N GLU A 157 -9.99 -0.14 -8.54
CA GLU A 157 -9.01 0.90 -8.81
C GLU A 157 -8.46 1.47 -7.49
N PRO A 158 -7.17 1.85 -7.46
CA PRO A 158 -6.54 2.40 -6.26
C PRO A 158 -7.28 3.59 -5.66
N SER A 159 -7.61 3.48 -4.38
CA SER A 159 -8.34 4.51 -3.66
C SER A 159 -7.45 5.70 -3.31
N ALA A 160 -7.84 6.90 -3.71
CA ALA A 160 -7.13 8.14 -3.40
C ALA A 160 -7.91 8.94 -2.34
N GLY A 161 -7.70 8.61 -1.07
CA GLY A 161 -8.27 9.31 0.08
C GLY A 161 -7.72 10.72 0.29
N THR A 162 -8.20 11.39 1.34
CA THR A 162 -7.76 12.77 1.68
C THR A 162 -6.30 12.85 2.14
N ASP A 163 -5.73 11.75 2.56
CA ASP A 163 -4.35 11.57 2.97
C ASP A 163 -3.43 11.10 1.83
N SER A 164 -3.98 10.78 0.65
CA SER A 164 -3.22 10.33 -0.52
C SER A 164 -2.46 11.45 -1.23
N TRP A 165 -1.41 11.06 -1.95
CA TRP A 165 -0.47 11.92 -2.68
C TRP A 165 -0.37 11.54 -4.16
N PRO A 166 -1.43 11.71 -4.96
CA PRO A 166 -1.46 11.23 -6.35
C PRO A 166 -0.32 11.73 -7.23
N GLY A 167 0.22 12.93 -6.91
CA GLY A 167 1.32 13.54 -7.67
C GLY A 167 2.69 12.92 -7.42
N GLU A 168 2.85 12.12 -6.38
CA GLU A 168 4.10 11.47 -5.99
C GLU A 168 4.01 9.95 -6.07
N TRP A 169 2.80 9.41 -6.09
CA TRP A 169 2.52 7.97 -6.06
C TRP A 169 3.21 7.20 -7.18
N GLY A 170 3.15 7.70 -8.42
CA GLY A 170 3.86 7.09 -9.54
C GLY A 170 5.38 7.00 -9.35
N ALA A 171 5.99 8.03 -8.74
CA ALA A 171 7.43 8.02 -8.45
C ALA A 171 7.80 6.99 -7.36
N SER A 172 6.96 6.84 -6.32
CA SER A 172 7.14 5.81 -5.30
C SER A 172 7.08 4.40 -5.91
N LEU A 173 6.15 4.15 -6.82
CA LEU A 173 6.07 2.88 -7.57
C LEU A 173 7.27 2.66 -8.51
N ASP A 174 7.82 3.72 -9.12
CA ASP A 174 9.03 3.62 -9.94
C ASP A 174 10.25 3.17 -9.11
N TRP A 175 10.40 3.68 -7.88
CA TRP A 175 11.44 3.24 -6.97
C TRP A 175 11.26 1.77 -6.56
N VAL A 176 10.04 1.35 -6.22
CA VAL A 176 9.71 -0.06 -5.93
C VAL A 176 10.09 -0.94 -7.13
N ALA A 177 9.64 -0.57 -8.33
CA ALA A 177 9.91 -1.33 -9.54
C ALA A 177 11.41 -1.45 -9.86
N GLY A 178 12.19 -0.40 -9.54
CA GLY A 178 13.65 -0.42 -9.72
C GLY A 178 14.40 -1.38 -8.79
N MET A 179 13.78 -1.80 -7.67
CA MET A 179 14.39 -2.70 -6.69
C MET A 179 13.91 -4.15 -6.83
N LEU A 180 12.75 -4.40 -7.41
CA LEU A 180 12.19 -5.73 -7.50
C LEU A 180 12.71 -6.49 -8.75
N PRO A 181 12.99 -7.81 -8.63
CA PRO A 181 13.29 -8.63 -9.78
C PRO A 181 12.05 -8.78 -10.67
N ARG A 182 12.25 -8.96 -11.98
CA ARG A 182 11.14 -9.05 -12.96
C ARG A 182 10.17 -10.19 -12.70
N ASP A 183 10.62 -11.25 -12.08
CA ASP A 183 9.85 -12.44 -11.72
C ASP A 183 9.33 -12.41 -10.27
N CYS A 184 9.27 -11.21 -9.67
CA CYS A 184 8.69 -11.00 -8.34
C CYS A 184 7.18 -11.20 -8.37
N VAL A 185 6.66 -11.91 -7.38
CA VAL A 185 5.22 -11.96 -7.06
C VAL A 185 4.90 -10.75 -6.20
N ILE A 186 3.99 -9.92 -6.63
CA ILE A 186 3.58 -8.71 -5.94
C ILE A 186 2.22 -8.95 -5.30
N ILE A 187 2.14 -8.72 -4.00
CA ILE A 187 0.92 -8.81 -3.21
C ILE A 187 0.43 -7.38 -2.96
N PRO A 188 -0.71 -6.97 -3.55
CA PRO A 188 -1.33 -5.68 -3.28
C PRO A 188 -2.01 -5.69 -1.91
N GLY A 189 -2.50 -4.54 -1.45
CA GLY A 189 -3.30 -4.48 -0.23
C GLY A 189 -4.60 -5.25 -0.35
N HIS A 190 -5.25 -5.17 -1.52
CA HIS A 190 -6.51 -5.84 -1.80
C HIS A 190 -6.49 -6.54 -3.16
N GLY A 191 -7.13 -7.71 -3.24
CA GLY A 191 -7.32 -8.47 -4.46
C GLY A 191 -6.16 -9.42 -4.81
N PRO A 192 -6.21 -10.05 -5.99
CA PRO A 192 -5.24 -11.06 -6.41
C PRO A 192 -3.81 -10.53 -6.55
N ALA A 193 -2.83 -11.40 -6.32
CA ALA A 193 -1.42 -11.12 -6.62
C ALA A 193 -1.21 -10.77 -8.10
N LEU A 194 -0.24 -9.89 -8.36
CA LEU A 194 0.12 -9.46 -9.71
C LEU A 194 1.63 -9.61 -9.96
N ASN A 195 2.03 -9.39 -11.20
CA ASN A 195 3.42 -9.34 -11.62
C ASN A 195 3.86 -7.89 -11.90
N MET A 196 5.12 -7.71 -12.30
CA MET A 196 5.70 -6.40 -12.63
C MET A 196 4.98 -5.69 -13.79
N ASP A 197 4.43 -6.44 -14.76
CA ASP A 197 3.71 -5.83 -15.88
C ASP A 197 2.36 -5.24 -15.42
N GLY A 198 1.64 -5.96 -14.54
CA GLY A 198 0.40 -5.46 -13.92
C GLY A 198 0.65 -4.22 -13.07
N ALA A 199 1.70 -4.23 -12.25
CA ALA A 199 2.11 -3.05 -11.47
C ALA A 199 2.46 -1.86 -12.37
N GLY A 200 3.18 -2.11 -13.47
CA GLY A 200 3.52 -1.10 -14.47
C GLY A 200 2.29 -0.50 -15.17
N THR A 201 1.28 -1.32 -15.45
CA THR A 201 0.01 -0.87 -16.02
C THR A 201 -0.69 0.10 -15.08
N GLN A 202 -0.92 -0.30 -13.83
CA GLN A 202 -1.60 0.55 -12.84
C GLN A 202 -0.83 1.85 -12.57
N ARG A 203 0.50 1.77 -12.47
CA ARG A 203 1.37 2.95 -12.37
C ARG A 203 1.18 3.90 -13.58
N GLY A 204 1.09 3.35 -14.80
CA GLY A 204 0.86 4.13 -16.03
C GLY A 204 -0.48 4.84 -16.04
N GLU A 205 -1.53 4.18 -15.58
CA GLU A 205 -2.88 4.74 -15.44
C GLU A 205 -2.92 5.88 -14.42
N MET A 206 -2.30 5.71 -13.26
CA MET A 206 -2.17 6.77 -12.24
C MET A 206 -1.42 7.99 -12.78
N GLN A 207 -0.35 7.77 -13.54
CA GLN A 207 0.41 8.86 -14.17
C GLN A 207 -0.45 9.63 -15.18
N TRP A 208 -1.22 8.90 -15.98
CA TRP A 208 -2.13 9.51 -16.93
C TRP A 208 -3.20 10.38 -16.24
N LEU A 209 -3.82 9.85 -15.17
CA LEU A 209 -4.80 10.59 -14.37
C LEU A 209 -4.17 11.82 -13.69
N HIS A 210 -2.94 11.71 -13.22
CA HIS A 210 -2.22 12.86 -12.64
C HIS A 210 -1.96 13.95 -13.68
N GLU A 211 -1.57 13.60 -14.91
CA GLU A 211 -1.39 14.57 -16.02
C GLU A 211 -2.71 15.25 -16.37
N ARG A 212 -3.84 14.53 -16.36
CA ARG A 212 -5.17 15.12 -16.52
C ARG A 212 -5.50 16.07 -15.38
N ALA A 213 -5.21 15.71 -14.15
CA ALA A 213 -5.39 16.60 -12.99
C ALA A 213 -4.58 17.89 -13.15
N GLN A 214 -3.35 17.83 -13.63
CA GLN A 214 -2.52 19.00 -13.90
C GLN A 214 -3.15 19.90 -14.98
N ALA A 215 -3.61 19.33 -16.08
CA ALA A 215 -4.25 20.08 -17.16
C ALA A 215 -5.52 20.79 -16.68
N LEU A 216 -6.36 20.10 -15.90
CA LEU A 216 -7.58 20.67 -15.30
C LEU A 216 -7.25 21.78 -14.29
N TYR A 217 -6.28 21.56 -13.43
CA TYR A 217 -5.83 22.56 -12.46
C TYR A 217 -5.39 23.84 -13.15
N HIS A 218 -4.57 23.75 -14.21
CA HIS A 218 -4.13 24.91 -14.98
C HIS A 218 -5.26 25.61 -15.72
N ALA A 219 -6.25 24.84 -16.19
CA ALA A 219 -7.46 25.40 -16.82
C ALA A 219 -8.47 26.00 -15.83
N GLY A 220 -8.25 25.84 -14.52
CA GLY A 220 -9.18 26.27 -13.47
C GLY A 220 -10.45 25.44 -13.40
N ARG A 221 -10.42 24.20 -13.89
CA ARG A 221 -11.55 23.24 -13.90
C ARG A 221 -11.45 22.23 -12.76
N GLY A 222 -12.57 21.59 -12.43
CA GLY A 222 -12.65 20.49 -11.46
C GLY A 222 -12.64 19.12 -12.14
N ALA A 223 -12.55 18.06 -11.33
CA ALA A 223 -12.55 16.68 -11.81
C ALA A 223 -13.90 16.30 -12.46
N ALA A 224 -15.01 16.64 -11.82
CA ALA A 224 -16.36 16.29 -12.27
C ALA A 224 -16.74 16.81 -13.68
N ASP A 225 -16.04 17.83 -14.17
CA ASP A 225 -16.32 18.44 -15.48
C ASP A 225 -15.53 17.80 -16.63
N ALA A 226 -14.77 16.76 -16.38
CA ALA A 226 -13.73 16.35 -17.31
C ALA A 226 -13.69 14.87 -17.62
N TRP A 227 -14.33 14.01 -16.82
CA TRP A 227 -14.31 12.58 -17.08
C TRP A 227 -14.92 12.25 -18.46
N ALA A 228 -14.34 11.27 -19.12
CA ALA A 228 -14.83 10.75 -20.39
C ALA A 228 -14.64 9.21 -20.45
N PRO A 229 -15.44 8.49 -21.25
CA PRO A 229 -15.39 7.02 -21.30
C PRO A 229 -14.06 6.42 -21.79
N ASP A 230 -13.15 7.22 -22.32
CA ASP A 230 -11.80 6.82 -22.74
C ASP A 230 -10.75 6.94 -21.61
N TRP A 231 -11.17 7.34 -20.41
CA TRP A 231 -10.27 7.34 -19.25
C TRP A 231 -9.98 5.91 -18.79
N PRO A 232 -8.78 5.65 -18.21
CA PRO A 232 -8.38 4.28 -17.84
C PRO A 232 -9.27 3.69 -16.75
N TRP A 233 -9.86 4.54 -15.89
CA TRP A 233 -10.69 4.12 -14.76
C TRP A 233 -12.14 4.56 -14.92
N PRO A 234 -13.10 3.86 -14.26
CA PRO A 234 -14.48 4.29 -14.13
C PRO A 234 -14.59 5.70 -13.54
N GLN A 235 -15.74 6.34 -13.74
CA GLN A 235 -15.93 7.76 -13.42
C GLN A 235 -15.61 8.09 -11.96
N GLU A 236 -16.19 7.36 -11.01
CA GLU A 236 -16.09 7.69 -9.59
C GLU A 236 -14.65 7.64 -9.06
N PRO A 237 -13.89 6.52 -9.20
CA PRO A 237 -12.49 6.47 -8.73
C PRO A 237 -11.57 7.42 -9.50
N ALA A 238 -11.79 7.62 -10.81
CA ALA A 238 -11.00 8.56 -11.60
C ALA A 238 -11.21 10.02 -11.14
N GLU A 239 -12.47 10.42 -10.88
CA GLU A 239 -12.78 11.76 -10.35
C GLU A 239 -12.21 11.96 -8.95
N GLN A 240 -12.26 10.93 -8.08
CA GLN A 240 -11.69 10.99 -6.74
C GLN A 240 -10.17 11.21 -6.80
N PHE A 241 -9.45 10.40 -7.58
CA PHE A 241 -8.01 10.52 -7.74
C PHE A 241 -7.60 11.91 -8.29
N VAL A 242 -8.29 12.37 -9.34
CA VAL A 242 -8.02 13.68 -9.96
C VAL A 242 -8.36 14.83 -9.02
N ALA A 243 -9.46 14.74 -8.27
CA ALA A 243 -9.85 15.77 -7.29
C ALA A 243 -8.81 15.90 -6.18
N GLN A 244 -8.32 14.77 -5.66
CA GLN A 244 -7.27 14.76 -4.64
C GLN A 244 -5.96 15.31 -5.19
N ALA A 245 -5.57 14.95 -6.41
CA ALA A 245 -4.40 15.53 -7.07
C ALA A 245 -4.48 17.06 -7.20
N ILE A 246 -5.63 17.58 -7.60
CA ILE A 246 -5.89 19.03 -7.70
C ILE A 246 -5.81 19.68 -6.31
N THR A 247 -6.34 19.03 -5.28
CA THR A 247 -6.29 19.52 -3.90
C THR A 247 -4.85 19.66 -3.43
N ARG A 248 -4.02 18.62 -3.63
CA ARG A 248 -2.59 18.69 -3.29
C ARG A 248 -1.84 19.78 -4.05
N MET A 249 -2.15 20.00 -5.33
CA MET A 249 -1.56 21.09 -6.10
C MET A 249 -1.93 22.48 -5.55
N ARG A 250 -3.15 22.65 -5.05
CA ARG A 250 -3.60 23.90 -4.40
C ARG A 250 -2.87 24.13 -3.07
N GLU A 251 -2.77 23.10 -2.25
CA GLU A 251 -2.05 23.14 -0.96
C GLU A 251 -0.57 23.47 -1.15
N ALA A 252 0.06 22.91 -2.17
CA ALA A 252 1.45 23.19 -2.53
C ALA A 252 1.67 24.62 -3.08
N GLY A 253 0.63 25.42 -3.26
CA GLY A 253 0.72 26.78 -3.79
C GLY A 253 1.28 26.84 -5.21
N ARG A 254 1.17 25.78 -6.02
CA ARG A 254 1.66 25.75 -7.40
C ARG A 254 0.94 26.81 -8.23
N PRO A 255 1.67 27.74 -8.90
CA PRO A 255 1.02 28.76 -9.72
C PRO A 255 0.29 28.11 -10.90
N ARG A 256 -0.93 28.56 -11.19
CA ARG A 256 -1.62 28.18 -12.41
C ARG A 256 -0.84 28.74 -13.61
N GLN A 257 -0.27 27.85 -14.42
CA GLN A 257 0.34 28.29 -15.67
C GLN A 257 -0.77 28.82 -16.59
N ARG A 258 -0.66 30.09 -16.99
CA ARG A 258 -1.52 30.60 -18.05
C ARG A 258 -1.12 29.88 -19.34
N PRO A 259 -2.08 29.45 -20.20
CA PRO A 259 -1.76 28.94 -21.51
C PRO A 259 -0.92 29.98 -22.24
N THR A 260 0.30 29.69 -22.57
CA THR A 260 1.10 30.51 -23.46
C THR A 260 0.51 30.33 -24.84
N LEU A 261 0.00 31.39 -25.43
CA LEU A 261 -0.36 31.38 -26.86
C LEU A 261 0.88 30.92 -27.64
N PRO A 262 0.72 29.99 -28.62
CA PRO A 262 1.84 29.61 -29.46
C PRO A 262 2.31 30.89 -30.17
N LEU A 263 3.58 31.26 -29.96
CA LEU A 263 4.21 32.33 -30.69
C LEU A 263 4.20 31.90 -32.16
N ILE A 264 3.36 32.56 -32.95
CA ILE A 264 3.41 32.43 -34.39
C ILE A 264 4.72 33.10 -34.82
N ASN A 265 5.75 32.28 -35.07
CA ASN A 265 6.94 32.78 -35.75
C ASN A 265 6.52 33.30 -37.14
N ARG A 266 6.62 34.58 -37.32
CA ARG A 266 6.55 35.20 -38.63
C ARG A 266 7.87 35.02 -39.37
#